data_50eefd39ea74fd4afd5f6614f138eb74
#
_entry.id   50eefd39ea74fd4afd5f6614f138eb74
#
_cell.length_a   1.000
_cell.length_b   1.000
_cell.length_c   1.000
_cell.angle_alpha   90.00
_cell.angle_beta   90.00
_cell.angle_gamma   90.00
#
_symmetry.space_group_name_H-M   'P 1'
#
loop_
_entity.id
_entity.type
_entity.pdbx_description
1 polymer ?
#
loop_
_entity_poly.entity_id
_entity_poly.type
_entity_poly.pdbx_seq_one_letter_code
_entity_poly.pdbx_strand_id
1 'polypeptide(L)'
;MDDLKRLIERLVPERDGYRHDDPRVSDCERGNAHSHLRAALIGRSIALGINNGELTLGRFQSIIFAELDGPRKREISVQVIGA
;
A
#
# COMPACT_ATOMS: atom_id res chain seq x y z
N MET A 1 14.36 3.10 -2.48
CA MET A 1 13.08 2.42 -2.79
C MET A 1 13.22 0.89 -2.84
N ASP A 2 14.34 0.37 -3.34
CA ASP A 2 14.55 -1.08 -3.41
C ASP A 2 14.55 -1.76 -2.04
N ASP A 3 15.08 -1.11 -1.02
CA ASP A 3 15.08 -1.67 0.34
C ASP A 3 13.66 -1.82 0.88
N LEU A 4 12.78 -0.86 0.58
CA LEU A 4 11.38 -0.94 0.97
C LEU A 4 10.66 -2.09 0.26
N LYS A 5 10.90 -2.25 -1.03
CA LYS A 5 10.34 -3.36 -1.80
C LYS A 5 10.80 -4.71 -1.25
N ARG A 6 12.10 -4.83 -0.93
CA ARG A 6 12.65 -6.06 -0.35
C ARG A 6 12.04 -6.38 1.00
N LEU A 7 11.82 -5.36 1.83
CA LEU A 7 11.20 -5.54 3.14
C LEU A 7 9.77 -6.06 2.99
N ILE A 8 8.99 -5.46 2.08
CA ILE A 8 7.61 -5.88 1.83
C ILE A 8 7.57 -7.32 1.31
N GLU A 9 8.44 -7.68 0.38
CA GLU A 9 8.53 -9.05 -0.14
C GLU A 9 8.89 -10.06 0.94
N ARG A 10 9.74 -9.66 1.88
CA ARG A 10 10.15 -10.52 3.00
C ARG A 10 9.03 -10.72 4.00
N LEU A 11 8.28 -9.67 4.32
CA LEU A 11 7.17 -9.73 5.27
C LEU A 11 5.94 -10.42 4.69
N VAL A 12 5.64 -10.16 3.42
CA VAL A 12 4.47 -10.72 2.74
C VAL A 12 4.91 -11.22 1.36
N PRO A 13 5.48 -12.42 1.28
CA PRO A 13 5.88 -13.01 -0.01
C PRO A 13 4.68 -13.16 -0.95
N GLU A 14 4.91 -13.07 -2.23
CA GLU A 14 3.86 -13.21 -3.23
C GLU A 14 3.16 -14.56 -3.14
N ARG A 15 3.93 -15.62 -2.89
CA ARG A 15 3.42 -16.99 -2.78
C ARG A 15 3.89 -17.62 -1.49
N ASP A 16 2.96 -17.87 -0.58
CA ASP A 16 3.28 -18.45 0.72
C ASP A 16 2.11 -19.31 1.25
N GLY A 17 1.39 -19.97 0.35
CA GLY A 17 0.29 -20.85 0.72
C GLY A 17 -0.91 -20.15 1.37
N TYR A 18 -1.19 -18.90 0.98
CA TYR A 18 -2.30 -18.16 1.53
C TYR A 18 -3.63 -18.81 1.21
N ARG A 19 -4.53 -18.88 2.19
CA ARG A 19 -5.86 -19.46 1.98
C ARG A 19 -6.67 -18.69 0.94
N HIS A 20 -6.44 -17.38 0.84
CA HIS A 20 -7.10 -16.54 -0.16
C HIS A 20 -6.78 -16.98 -1.60
N ASP A 21 -5.59 -17.55 -1.81
CA ASP A 21 -5.14 -18.04 -3.12
C ASP A 21 -5.57 -19.49 -3.38
N ASP A 22 -6.09 -20.20 -2.38
CA ASP A 22 -6.52 -21.60 -2.53
C ASP A 22 -7.93 -21.63 -3.10
N PRO A 23 -8.13 -22.18 -4.33
CA PRO A 23 -9.43 -22.23 -4.97
C PRO A 23 -10.46 -23.08 -4.21
N ARG A 24 -10.01 -23.93 -3.28
CA ARG A 24 -10.91 -24.77 -2.46
C ARG A 24 -11.56 -24.00 -1.33
N VAL A 25 -10.97 -22.87 -0.90
CA VAL A 25 -11.45 -22.07 0.23
C VAL A 25 -11.71 -20.62 -0.11
N SER A 26 -11.43 -20.20 -1.35
CA SER A 26 -11.58 -18.81 -1.79
C SER A 26 -12.12 -18.78 -3.21
N ASP A 27 -12.99 -17.79 -3.49
CA ASP A 27 -13.50 -17.53 -4.83
C ASP A 27 -12.53 -16.66 -5.66
N CYS A 28 -11.41 -16.24 -5.08
CA CYS A 28 -10.44 -15.41 -5.75
C CYS A 28 -9.58 -16.23 -6.71
N GLU A 29 -9.71 -15.96 -8.01
CA GLU A 29 -8.96 -16.67 -9.05
C GLU A 29 -7.62 -15.98 -9.40
N ARG A 30 -7.38 -14.78 -8.89
CA ARG A 30 -6.24 -13.95 -9.29
C ARG A 30 -4.92 -14.31 -8.60
N GLY A 31 -4.98 -15.08 -7.50
CA GLY A 31 -3.79 -15.38 -6.73
C GLY A 31 -3.11 -14.14 -6.16
N ASN A 32 -3.91 -13.16 -5.70
CA ASN A 32 -3.42 -11.86 -5.25
C ASN A 32 -3.52 -11.64 -3.72
N ALA A 33 -3.51 -12.73 -2.95
CA ALA A 33 -3.56 -12.62 -1.49
C ALA A 33 -2.44 -11.75 -0.93
N HIS A 34 -1.23 -11.86 -1.50
CA HIS A 34 -0.10 -11.04 -1.09
C HIS A 34 -0.38 -9.54 -1.24
N SER A 35 -1.11 -9.13 -2.28
CA SER A 35 -1.47 -7.73 -2.49
C SER A 35 -2.41 -7.21 -1.41
N HIS A 36 -3.42 -8.00 -1.04
CA HIS A 36 -4.36 -7.64 0.01
C HIS A 36 -3.67 -7.54 1.38
N LEU A 37 -2.78 -8.48 1.69
CA LEU A 37 -2.05 -8.48 2.94
C LEU A 37 -1.05 -7.33 3.01
N ARG A 38 -0.36 -7.04 1.92
CA ARG A 38 0.55 -5.89 1.85
C ARG A 38 -0.21 -4.58 2.03
N ALA A 39 -1.37 -4.44 1.40
CA ALA A 39 -2.22 -3.25 1.55
C ALA A 39 -2.68 -3.08 2.99
N ALA A 40 -3.03 -4.16 3.68
CA ALA A 40 -3.43 -4.12 5.08
C ALA A 40 -2.30 -3.63 5.99
N LEU A 41 -1.05 -4.02 5.71
CA LEU A 41 0.12 -3.58 6.46
C LEU A 41 0.45 -2.10 6.20
N ILE A 42 0.42 -1.67 4.96
CA ILE A 42 0.81 -0.31 4.55
C ILE A 42 -0.28 0.70 4.87
N GLY A 43 -1.54 0.26 4.78
CA GLY A 43 -2.68 1.16 4.93
C GLY A 43 -3.06 1.83 3.63
N ARG A 44 -4.17 2.56 3.64
CA ARG A 44 -4.77 3.17 2.44
C ARG A 44 -4.93 4.68 2.53
N SER A 45 -4.59 5.27 3.65
CA SER A 45 -4.72 6.71 3.85
C SER A 45 -3.66 7.22 4.79
N ILE A 46 -3.33 8.50 4.65
CA ILE A 46 -2.43 9.20 5.54
C ILE A 46 -3.01 10.56 5.87
N ALA A 47 -2.63 11.09 7.01
CA ALA A 47 -2.94 12.45 7.42
C ALA A 47 -1.63 13.17 7.73
N LEU A 48 -1.47 14.35 7.17
CA LEU A 48 -0.25 15.15 7.32
C LEU A 48 -0.60 16.57 7.73
N GLY A 49 0.29 17.18 8.51
CA GLY A 49 0.19 18.59 8.83
C GLY A 49 0.64 19.47 7.68
N ILE A 50 0.10 20.68 7.65
CA ILE A 50 0.53 21.73 6.72
C ILE A 50 0.90 22.94 7.55
N ASN A 51 2.08 23.48 7.31
CA ASN A 51 2.57 24.67 8.01
C ASN A 51 3.22 25.60 6.99
N ASN A 52 2.81 26.85 6.97
CA ASN A 52 3.32 27.86 6.04
C ASN A 52 3.24 27.43 4.56
N GLY A 53 2.15 26.76 4.20
CA GLY A 53 1.93 26.31 2.84
C GLY A 53 2.72 25.07 2.42
N GLU A 54 3.40 24.43 3.36
CA GLU A 54 4.21 23.24 3.09
C GLU A 54 3.77 22.07 3.94
N LEU A 55 3.91 20.86 3.40
CA LEU A 55 3.65 19.64 4.14
C LEU A 55 4.70 19.46 5.25
N THR A 56 4.26 19.05 6.43
CA THR A 56 5.15 18.76 7.55
C THR A 56 5.76 17.38 7.39
N LEU A 57 6.85 17.30 6.64
CA LEU A 57 7.59 16.07 6.39
C LEU A 57 9.02 16.22 6.89
N GLY A 58 9.60 15.12 7.36
CA GLY A 58 11.02 15.09 7.67
C GLY A 58 11.85 15.27 6.39
N ARG A 59 13.13 15.61 6.57
CA ARG A 59 14.03 15.92 5.45
C ARG A 59 14.12 14.80 4.42
N PHE A 60 14.03 13.56 4.87
CA PHE A 60 14.13 12.37 4.00
C PHE A 60 12.80 11.63 3.85
N GLN A 61 11.70 12.25 4.27
CA GLN A 61 10.37 11.66 4.14
C GLN A 61 9.70 12.11 2.86
N SER A 62 8.88 11.25 2.30
CA SER A 62 8.05 11.58 1.14
C SER A 62 6.79 10.71 1.17
N ILE A 63 5.77 11.18 0.46
CA ILE A 63 4.55 10.42 0.27
C ILE A 63 4.82 9.36 -0.79
N ILE A 64 4.44 8.12 -0.51
CA ILE A 64 4.64 7.01 -1.44
C ILE A 64 3.27 6.43 -1.80
N PHE A 65 3.03 6.28 -3.09
CA PHE A 65 1.88 5.53 -3.59
C PHE A 65 2.37 4.14 -4.03
N ALA A 66 1.87 3.09 -3.37
CA ALA A 66 2.28 1.73 -3.67
C ALA A 66 1.17 1.01 -4.45
N GLU A 67 1.43 0.67 -5.72
CA GLU A 67 0.53 -0.17 -6.50
C GLU A 67 0.91 -1.63 -6.26
N LEU A 68 0.01 -2.38 -5.66
CA LEU A 68 0.28 -3.73 -5.17
C LEU A 68 -0.39 -4.84 -5.99
N ASP A 69 -1.30 -4.46 -6.87
CA ASP A 69 -2.07 -5.41 -7.68
C ASP A 69 -2.40 -4.80 -9.04
N GLY A 70 -1.40 -4.31 -9.71
CA GLY A 70 -1.58 -3.59 -10.96
C GLY A 70 -0.65 -4.04 -12.08
N PRO A 71 -0.59 -3.22 -13.14
CA PRO A 71 -1.11 -1.84 -13.17
C PRO A 71 -2.62 -1.73 -13.26
N ARG A 72 -3.19 -0.74 -12.58
CA ARG A 72 -4.63 -0.42 -12.60
C ARG A 72 -4.83 1.08 -12.50
N LYS A 73 -5.93 1.55 -13.06
CA LYS A 73 -6.37 2.92 -12.86
C LYS A 73 -6.82 3.08 -11.40
N ARG A 74 -6.27 4.05 -10.70
CA ARG A 74 -6.57 4.33 -9.29
C ARG A 74 -7.04 5.77 -9.14
N GLU A 75 -7.78 6.03 -8.06
CA GLU A 75 -8.18 7.36 -7.67
C GLU A 75 -7.54 7.72 -6.33
N ILE A 76 -7.04 8.93 -6.24
CA ILE A 76 -6.51 9.49 -5.01
C ILE A 76 -7.35 10.70 -4.66
N SER A 77 -7.91 10.71 -3.45
CA SER A 77 -8.67 11.85 -2.93
C SER A 77 -7.80 12.63 -1.96
N VAL A 78 -7.78 13.94 -2.12
CA VAL A 78 -7.06 14.83 -1.23
C VAL A 78 -8.05 15.79 -0.59
N GLN A 79 -8.00 15.89 0.74
CA GLN A 79 -8.83 16.82 1.49
C GLN A 79 -7.93 17.69 2.35
N VAL A 80 -8.15 18.99 2.29
CA VAL A 80 -7.43 19.97 3.11
C VAL A 80 -8.42 20.57 4.09
N ILE A 81 -8.07 20.54 5.38
CA ILE A 81 -8.90 21.05 6.46
C ILE A 81 -8.13 22.14 7.18
N GLY A 82 -8.82 23.22 7.49
CA GLY A 82 -8.24 24.36 8.21
C GLY A 82 -8.22 25.63 7.36
N ALA A 83 -7.61 26.62 7.92
CA ALA A 83 -7.55 27.95 7.29
C ALA A 83 -6.14 28.32 6.89
#